data_4d340791cdd1f2a89d2ed9295fdbaf39
#
_entry.id   4d340791cdd1f2a89d2ed9295fdbaf39
#
_cell.length_a   1.000
_cell.length_b   1.000
_cell.length_c   1.000
_cell.angle_alpha   90.00
_cell.angle_beta   90.00
_cell.angle_gamma   90.00
#
_symmetry.space_group_name_H-M   'P 1'
#
loop_
_entity.id
_entity.type
_entity.pdbx_description
1 polymer ?
#
loop_
_entity_poly.entity_id
_entity_poly.type
_entity_poly.pdbx_seq_one_letter_code
_entity_poly.pdbx_strand_id
1 'polypeptide(L)'
;MSLVNLLKKTCRKTLFTTPSHAQGFFIFHKLRNFYKYDISETEAHDPETALSKAEAKATKIYGTKSTSFLTNGSTSGIIGAVLSCVKSGEKVLLWKNAHPCHLNAVKLAGGVPVFYDLEKIEEWDIYDKTTPEIIEKYLKDRGIKAVLVTSPSYEGIVSPIRGIKKVCEKYGAYLIVDEAHGALYPFSENLPKSSVKIADFTIQSLHKTAGGLNPTALLHCNCEVDVKPALRMINTTSPSYPLLASIEKNINYLNSQKGRREIETLISEIKTLKEECGNCEFFGDDATKILVKHPNYTGEELSEILYDKYNIEDERTNTKSTMLLCGIGTNKAKLTRLKQALKGIK
;
A
#
# COMPACT_ATOMS: atom_id res chain seq x y z
N MET A 1 9.98 -5.81 -24.33
CA MET A 1 11.16 -6.03 -23.45
C MET A 1 10.72 -5.71 -22.04
N SER A 2 11.16 -6.43 -21.02
CA SER A 2 10.88 -6.05 -19.63
C SER A 2 11.73 -4.86 -19.19
N LEU A 3 11.27 -4.13 -18.16
CA LEU A 3 12.04 -3.02 -17.57
C LEU A 3 13.42 -3.46 -17.09
N VAL A 4 13.50 -4.65 -16.46
CA VAL A 4 14.78 -5.21 -16.01
C VAL A 4 15.73 -5.47 -17.18
N ASN A 5 15.23 -5.98 -18.31
CA ASN A 5 16.04 -6.21 -19.49
C ASN A 5 16.45 -4.89 -20.18
N LEU A 6 15.58 -3.89 -20.18
CA LEU A 6 15.89 -2.54 -20.63
C LEU A 6 17.08 -1.98 -19.83
N LEU A 7 17.01 -2.01 -18.50
CA LEU A 7 18.10 -1.53 -17.63
C LEU A 7 19.42 -2.26 -17.92
N LYS A 8 19.39 -3.61 -17.98
CA LYS A 8 20.59 -4.42 -18.28
C LYS A 8 21.22 -4.08 -19.63
N LYS A 9 20.40 -3.76 -20.63
CA LYS A 9 20.88 -3.38 -21.97
C LYS A 9 21.45 -1.97 -21.97
N THR A 10 20.73 -1.03 -21.39
CA THR A 10 21.09 0.40 -21.40
C THR A 10 22.33 0.68 -20.55
N CYS A 11 22.47 0.03 -19.39
CA CYS A 11 23.63 0.24 -18.52
C CYS A 11 24.98 -0.25 -19.12
N ARG A 12 24.95 -0.95 -20.25
CA ARG A 12 26.16 -1.36 -20.97
C ARG A 12 26.65 -0.33 -22.03
N LYS A 13 25.84 0.73 -22.24
CA LYS A 13 26.18 1.79 -23.19
C LYS A 13 26.98 2.88 -22.50
N THR A 14 27.74 3.64 -23.27
CA THR A 14 28.31 4.90 -22.83
C THR A 14 27.22 5.95 -22.95
N LEU A 15 26.76 6.49 -21.81
CA LEU A 15 25.64 7.42 -21.75
C LEU A 15 26.14 8.87 -21.64
N PHE A 16 25.66 9.72 -22.55
CA PHE A 16 25.81 11.18 -22.52
C PHE A 16 24.44 11.81 -22.29
N THR A 17 23.70 11.26 -21.34
CA THR A 17 22.33 11.68 -20.97
C THR A 17 22.24 11.95 -19.48
N THR A 18 21.15 12.54 -19.03
CA THR A 18 20.84 12.58 -17.60
C THR A 18 20.62 11.14 -17.09
N PRO A 19 20.85 10.84 -15.80
CA PRO A 19 21.40 11.71 -14.75
C PRO A 19 22.90 12.00 -14.93
N SER A 20 23.34 13.17 -14.45
CA SER A 20 24.70 13.68 -14.66
C SER A 20 25.82 12.87 -13.99
N HIS A 21 25.50 11.93 -13.11
CA HIS A 21 26.50 11.00 -12.56
C HIS A 21 27.04 10.02 -13.62
N ALA A 22 26.42 9.98 -14.81
CA ALA A 22 26.85 9.20 -15.98
C ALA A 22 27.26 7.75 -15.66
N GLN A 23 26.56 7.12 -14.69
CA GLN A 23 26.80 5.75 -14.19
C GLN A 23 28.18 5.53 -13.55
N GLY A 24 29.07 6.49 -13.55
CA GLY A 24 30.45 6.39 -13.09
C GLY A 24 30.84 7.28 -11.93
N PHE A 25 30.15 8.40 -11.75
CA PHE A 25 30.35 9.28 -10.61
C PHE A 25 29.36 8.94 -9.49
N PHE A 26 29.85 8.43 -8.36
CA PHE A 26 29.01 8.04 -7.22
C PHE A 26 29.67 8.47 -5.92
N ILE A 27 28.93 9.27 -5.15
CA ILE A 27 29.35 9.77 -3.84
C ILE A 27 29.30 8.64 -2.80
N PHE A 28 28.31 7.76 -2.90
CA PHE A 28 28.15 6.60 -2.00
C PHE A 28 28.59 5.29 -2.68
N HIS A 29 29.79 4.84 -2.38
CA HIS A 29 30.36 3.62 -2.94
C HIS A 29 29.47 2.39 -2.72
N LYS A 30 28.80 2.28 -1.57
CA LYS A 30 27.89 1.18 -1.26
C LYS A 30 26.64 1.14 -2.16
N LEU A 31 26.26 2.27 -2.78
CA LEU A 31 25.14 2.39 -3.71
C LEU A 31 25.52 2.29 -5.18
N ARG A 32 26.77 1.91 -5.49
CA ARG A 32 27.30 1.82 -6.86
C ARG A 32 26.36 1.09 -7.83
N ASN A 33 25.76 -0.01 -7.41
CA ASN A 33 24.87 -0.78 -8.27
C ASN A 33 23.57 -0.03 -8.58
N PHE A 34 23.09 0.81 -7.65
CA PHE A 34 21.92 1.66 -7.88
C PHE A 34 22.25 2.71 -8.95
N TYR A 35 23.33 3.44 -8.80
CA TYR A 35 23.79 4.44 -9.80
C TYR A 35 23.97 3.84 -11.18
N LYS A 36 24.45 2.60 -11.27
CA LYS A 36 24.64 1.89 -12.54
C LYS A 36 23.32 1.71 -13.32
N TYR A 37 22.21 1.51 -12.62
CA TYR A 37 20.90 1.29 -13.23
C TYR A 37 20.03 2.54 -13.23
N ASP A 38 20.49 3.64 -12.65
CA ASP A 38 19.81 4.92 -12.70
C ASP A 38 20.10 5.59 -14.03
N ILE A 39 19.15 5.47 -14.94
CA ILE A 39 19.21 5.97 -16.31
C ILE A 39 18.05 6.91 -16.56
N SER A 40 18.23 7.83 -17.51
CA SER A 40 17.11 8.59 -18.04
C SER A 40 16.44 7.84 -19.18
N GLU A 41 15.30 8.38 -19.57
CA GLU A 41 14.61 8.07 -20.81
C GLU A 41 15.56 8.24 -22.01
N THR A 42 15.60 7.24 -22.90
CA THR A 42 16.31 7.37 -24.18
C THR A 42 15.33 7.08 -25.30
N GLU A 43 15.08 8.04 -26.17
CA GLU A 43 14.20 7.92 -27.34
C GLU A 43 14.50 6.71 -28.21
N ALA A 44 15.78 6.33 -28.31
CA ALA A 44 16.24 5.20 -29.14
C ALA A 44 15.64 3.84 -28.74
N HIS A 45 15.03 3.71 -27.56
CA HIS A 45 14.53 2.42 -27.06
C HIS A 45 13.15 2.46 -26.46
N ASP A 46 12.44 3.57 -26.64
CA ASP A 46 11.06 3.74 -26.21
C ASP A 46 10.79 3.14 -24.78
N PRO A 47 11.29 3.79 -23.74
CA PRO A 47 11.06 3.34 -22.35
C PRO A 47 9.57 3.26 -22.00
N GLU A 48 8.74 4.12 -22.61
CA GLU A 48 7.28 4.05 -22.45
C GLU A 48 6.73 2.71 -22.93
N THR A 49 7.26 2.15 -24.03
CA THR A 49 6.83 0.83 -24.48
C THR A 49 7.16 -0.27 -23.48
N ALA A 50 8.33 -0.21 -22.83
CA ALA A 50 8.68 -1.17 -21.79
C ALA A 50 7.81 -1.00 -20.54
N LEU A 51 7.56 0.21 -20.11
CA LEU A 51 6.66 0.53 -18.99
C LEU A 51 5.23 0.09 -19.29
N SER A 52 4.70 0.47 -20.45
CA SER A 52 3.33 0.10 -20.87
C SER A 52 3.15 -1.41 -20.93
N LYS A 53 4.15 -2.16 -21.38
CA LYS A 53 4.13 -3.64 -21.38
C LYS A 53 4.15 -4.21 -19.96
N ALA A 54 4.93 -3.62 -19.06
CA ALA A 54 4.98 -4.05 -17.66
C ALA A 54 3.65 -3.77 -16.94
N GLU A 55 3.05 -2.60 -17.15
CA GLU A 55 1.73 -2.23 -16.62
C GLU A 55 0.62 -3.12 -17.20
N ALA A 56 0.63 -3.40 -18.51
CA ALA A 56 -0.33 -4.31 -19.14
C ALA A 56 -0.22 -5.74 -18.58
N LYS A 57 1.01 -6.20 -18.27
CA LYS A 57 1.20 -7.48 -17.60
C LYS A 57 0.66 -7.47 -16.17
N ALA A 58 0.93 -6.41 -15.41
CA ALA A 58 0.38 -6.23 -14.06
C ALA A 58 -1.16 -6.21 -14.10
N THR A 59 -1.75 -5.47 -15.03
CA THR A 59 -3.19 -5.43 -15.28
C THR A 59 -3.79 -6.83 -15.42
N LYS A 60 -3.14 -7.72 -16.19
CA LYS A 60 -3.57 -9.13 -16.34
C LYS A 60 -3.42 -9.93 -15.04
N ILE A 61 -2.32 -9.73 -14.30
CA ILE A 61 -2.08 -10.43 -13.03
C ILE A 61 -3.15 -10.07 -12.00
N TYR A 62 -3.47 -8.79 -11.87
CA TYR A 62 -4.47 -8.30 -10.91
C TYR A 62 -5.90 -8.46 -11.40
N GLY A 63 -6.11 -8.62 -12.71
CA GLY A 63 -7.45 -8.76 -13.34
C GLY A 63 -8.25 -7.47 -13.28
N THR A 64 -7.61 -6.33 -13.50
CA THR A 64 -8.18 -4.99 -13.53
C THR A 64 -8.33 -4.48 -14.97
N LYS A 65 -9.00 -3.33 -15.19
CA LYS A 65 -9.01 -2.65 -16.49
C LYS A 65 -7.67 -1.98 -16.78
N SER A 66 -7.07 -1.36 -15.78
CA SER A 66 -5.71 -0.83 -15.87
C SER A 66 -4.99 -0.86 -14.53
N THR A 67 -3.67 -0.91 -14.58
CA THR A 67 -2.79 -0.83 -13.41
C THR A 67 -1.61 0.06 -13.78
N SER A 68 -1.42 1.15 -13.03
CA SER A 68 -0.32 2.09 -13.21
C SER A 68 0.73 1.95 -12.13
N PHE A 69 2.00 2.02 -12.51
CA PHE A 69 3.13 2.00 -11.60
C PHE A 69 3.39 3.38 -11.02
N LEU A 70 3.60 3.46 -9.71
CA LEU A 70 3.83 4.70 -8.99
C LEU A 70 5.19 4.66 -8.27
N THR A 71 5.99 5.68 -8.52
CA THR A 71 7.31 5.85 -7.88
C THR A 71 7.32 6.95 -6.82
N ASN A 72 6.15 7.50 -6.50
CA ASN A 72 5.96 8.55 -5.49
C ASN A 72 4.92 8.16 -4.43
N GLY A 73 4.89 6.86 -4.09
CA GLY A 73 4.03 6.30 -3.05
C GLY A 73 2.54 6.22 -3.42
N SER A 74 1.77 5.60 -2.54
CA SER A 74 0.30 5.55 -2.64
C SER A 74 -0.34 6.94 -2.58
N THR A 75 0.32 7.92 -1.99
CA THR A 75 -0.11 9.32 -1.99
C THR A 75 -0.40 9.83 -3.40
N SER A 76 0.52 9.58 -4.36
CA SER A 76 0.29 9.97 -5.75
C SER A 76 -0.86 9.19 -6.41
N GLY A 77 -1.07 7.94 -6.01
CA GLY A 77 -2.19 7.13 -6.47
C GLY A 77 -3.53 7.67 -5.99
N ILE A 78 -3.65 8.04 -4.72
CA ILE A 78 -4.85 8.66 -4.15
C ILE A 78 -5.15 10.00 -4.85
N ILE A 79 -4.14 10.86 -4.99
CA ILE A 79 -4.28 12.15 -5.68
C ILE A 79 -4.71 11.91 -7.14
N GLY A 80 -4.04 11.01 -7.85
CA GLY A 80 -4.36 10.66 -9.24
C GLY A 80 -5.77 10.14 -9.42
N ALA A 81 -6.25 9.24 -8.54
CA ALA A 81 -7.61 8.72 -8.57
C ALA A 81 -8.65 9.83 -8.37
N VAL A 82 -8.46 10.69 -7.36
CA VAL A 82 -9.39 11.80 -7.07
C VAL A 82 -9.40 12.81 -8.22
N LEU A 83 -8.24 13.26 -8.70
CA LEU A 83 -8.14 14.20 -9.82
C LEU A 83 -8.78 13.64 -11.12
N SER A 84 -8.82 12.31 -11.27
CA SER A 84 -9.39 11.69 -12.47
C SER A 84 -10.92 11.65 -12.46
N CYS A 85 -11.57 11.64 -11.30
CA CYS A 85 -13.01 11.42 -11.21
C CYS A 85 -13.78 12.54 -10.49
N VAL A 86 -13.10 13.53 -9.91
CA VAL A 86 -13.71 14.65 -9.15
C VAL A 86 -13.39 15.97 -9.83
N LYS A 87 -14.40 16.79 -10.05
CA LYS A 87 -14.29 18.16 -10.57
C LYS A 87 -14.39 19.18 -9.44
N SER A 88 -13.94 20.41 -9.73
CA SER A 88 -14.07 21.52 -8.78
C SER A 88 -15.52 21.70 -8.31
N GLY A 89 -15.71 21.84 -7.00
CA GLY A 89 -17.03 21.98 -6.35
C GLY A 89 -17.74 20.65 -6.07
N GLU A 90 -17.32 19.51 -6.65
CA GLU A 90 -17.92 18.21 -6.35
C GLU A 90 -17.54 17.71 -4.95
N LYS A 91 -18.50 17.06 -4.29
CA LYS A 91 -18.34 16.59 -2.92
C LYS A 91 -17.67 15.22 -2.87
N VAL A 92 -16.74 15.04 -1.93
CA VAL A 92 -16.04 13.79 -1.69
C VAL A 92 -16.20 13.39 -0.23
N LEU A 93 -16.70 12.18 0.01
CA LEU A 93 -16.84 11.61 1.35
C LEU A 93 -15.55 10.91 1.77
N LEU A 94 -15.02 11.25 2.94
CA LEU A 94 -13.81 10.65 3.49
C LEU A 94 -13.87 10.57 5.02
N TRP A 95 -13.16 9.60 5.57
CA TRP A 95 -13.03 9.47 7.01
C TRP A 95 -12.25 10.65 7.61
N LYS A 96 -12.74 11.20 8.74
CA LYS A 96 -12.16 12.38 9.40
C LYS A 96 -10.69 12.17 9.81
N ASN A 97 -10.34 10.95 10.27
CA ASN A 97 -8.98 10.60 10.69
C ASN A 97 -8.22 9.78 9.64
N ALA A 98 -8.61 9.85 8.36
CA ALA A 98 -7.86 9.23 7.27
C ALA A 98 -6.47 9.85 7.11
N HIS A 99 -5.61 9.14 6.40
CA HIS A 99 -4.27 9.67 6.08
C HIS A 99 -4.40 11.05 5.40
N PRO A 100 -3.54 12.04 5.75
CA PRO A 100 -3.64 13.41 5.24
C PRO A 100 -3.70 13.54 3.73
N CYS A 101 -3.15 12.58 2.97
CA CYS A 101 -3.21 12.59 1.51
C CYS A 101 -4.65 12.54 0.96
N HIS A 102 -5.63 11.97 1.69
CA HIS A 102 -7.03 11.95 1.28
C HIS A 102 -7.59 13.38 1.19
N LEU A 103 -7.47 14.15 2.27
CA LEU A 103 -7.91 15.55 2.29
C LEU A 103 -7.13 16.40 1.28
N ASN A 104 -5.83 16.18 1.16
CA ASN A 104 -5.00 16.90 0.19
C ASN A 104 -5.41 16.61 -1.25
N ALA A 105 -5.75 15.36 -1.58
CA ALA A 105 -6.26 14.99 -2.90
C ALA A 105 -7.56 15.73 -3.24
N VAL A 106 -8.51 15.79 -2.29
CA VAL A 106 -9.77 16.53 -2.48
C VAL A 106 -9.52 18.01 -2.69
N LYS A 107 -8.64 18.64 -1.90
CA LYS A 107 -8.27 20.04 -2.05
C LYS A 107 -7.62 20.33 -3.41
N LEU A 108 -6.69 19.46 -3.85
CA LEU A 108 -6.02 19.60 -5.14
C LEU A 108 -6.99 19.51 -6.33
N ALA A 109 -8.03 18.69 -6.21
CA ALA A 109 -9.10 18.61 -7.21
C ALA A 109 -10.09 19.79 -7.15
N GLY A 110 -9.95 20.72 -6.19
CA GLY A 110 -10.93 21.77 -5.93
C GLY A 110 -12.27 21.21 -5.39
N GLY A 111 -12.28 19.98 -4.90
CA GLY A 111 -13.45 19.31 -4.36
C GLY A 111 -13.83 19.79 -2.97
N VAL A 112 -15.04 19.47 -2.55
CA VAL A 112 -15.59 19.81 -1.22
C VAL A 112 -15.54 18.57 -0.33
N PRO A 113 -14.73 18.54 0.73
CA PRO A 113 -14.65 17.40 1.63
C PRO A 113 -15.90 17.29 2.51
N VAL A 114 -16.45 16.09 2.60
CA VAL A 114 -17.50 15.71 3.55
C VAL A 114 -16.93 14.61 4.43
N PHE A 115 -17.02 14.77 5.74
CA PHE A 115 -16.39 13.84 6.68
C PHE A 115 -17.41 12.90 7.32
N TYR A 116 -17.02 11.63 7.50
CA TYR A 116 -17.68 10.70 8.39
C TYR A 116 -16.75 10.30 9.53
N ASP A 117 -17.34 9.93 10.64
CA ASP A 117 -16.65 9.41 11.82
C ASP A 117 -16.81 7.89 11.91
N LEU A 118 -15.87 7.26 12.58
CA LEU A 118 -15.92 5.84 12.95
C LEU A 118 -15.92 5.70 14.46
N GLU A 119 -16.60 4.70 14.94
CA GLU A 119 -16.57 4.31 16.35
C GLU A 119 -15.18 3.79 16.73
N LYS A 120 -14.82 3.97 17.99
CA LYS A 120 -13.61 3.39 18.56
C LYS A 120 -13.91 2.02 19.17
N ILE A 121 -12.97 1.11 19.01
CA ILE A 121 -12.85 -0.10 19.79
C ILE A 121 -12.01 0.27 21.02
N GLU A 122 -12.67 0.77 22.07
CA GLU A 122 -12.04 1.39 23.25
C GLU A 122 -11.03 0.47 23.95
N GLU A 123 -11.30 -0.82 23.93
CA GLU A 123 -10.41 -1.83 24.52
C GLU A 123 -9.02 -1.86 23.88
N TRP A 124 -8.93 -1.51 22.59
CA TRP A 124 -7.71 -1.52 21.79
C TRP A 124 -7.22 -0.12 21.39
N ASP A 125 -7.99 0.92 21.71
CA ASP A 125 -7.76 2.32 21.32
C ASP A 125 -7.54 2.49 19.80
N ILE A 126 -8.34 1.79 18.99
CA ILE A 126 -8.32 1.84 17.52
C ILE A 126 -9.71 2.14 16.98
N TYR A 127 -9.79 2.54 15.71
CA TYR A 127 -11.07 2.77 15.05
C TYR A 127 -11.60 1.50 14.38
N ASP A 128 -12.91 1.32 14.41
CA ASP A 128 -13.60 0.22 13.74
C ASP A 128 -13.68 0.45 12.22
N LYS A 129 -14.19 -0.54 11.50
CA LYS A 129 -14.34 -0.54 10.04
C LYS A 129 -15.38 0.44 9.55
N THR A 130 -15.16 0.94 8.34
CA THR A 130 -16.22 1.61 7.57
C THR A 130 -17.24 0.58 7.10
N THR A 131 -18.54 0.84 7.33
CA THR A 131 -19.63 -0.06 6.91
C THR A 131 -20.48 0.54 5.80
N PRO A 132 -21.23 -0.30 5.03
CA PRO A 132 -22.17 0.19 4.02
C PRO A 132 -23.19 1.16 4.57
N GLU A 133 -23.69 0.93 5.80
CA GLU A 133 -24.72 1.74 6.47
C GLU A 133 -24.19 3.15 6.78
N ILE A 134 -22.94 3.25 7.24
CA ILE A 134 -22.27 4.54 7.45
C ILE A 134 -22.23 5.31 6.13
N ILE A 135 -21.75 4.69 5.06
CA ILE A 135 -21.63 5.33 3.76
C ILE A 135 -23.01 5.72 3.20
N GLU A 136 -23.99 4.83 3.27
CA GLU A 136 -25.33 5.09 2.76
C GLU A 136 -25.99 6.31 3.42
N LYS A 137 -25.82 6.48 4.73
CA LYS A 137 -26.30 7.64 5.49
C LYS A 137 -25.83 8.98 4.89
N TYR A 138 -24.61 9.02 4.32
CA TYR A 138 -24.05 10.23 3.74
C TYR A 138 -24.37 10.39 2.25
N LEU A 139 -24.60 9.29 1.52
CA LEU A 139 -24.90 9.35 0.09
C LEU A 139 -26.34 9.75 -0.21
N LYS A 140 -27.29 9.46 0.67
CA LYS A 140 -28.73 9.63 0.43
C LYS A 140 -29.00 11.08 0.09
N ASP A 141 -28.72 12.10 0.29
CA ASP A 141 -29.24 13.45 -0.06
C ASP A 141 -28.11 14.49 -0.26
N ARG A 142 -26.90 14.04 -0.55
CA ARG A 142 -25.75 14.96 -0.48
C ARG A 142 -25.01 15.18 -1.80
N GLY A 143 -25.35 14.45 -2.86
CA GLY A 143 -24.69 14.60 -4.16
C GLY A 143 -23.18 14.32 -4.08
N ILE A 144 -22.79 13.25 -3.35
CA ILE A 144 -21.40 12.83 -3.19
C ILE A 144 -20.92 12.20 -4.51
N LYS A 145 -19.83 12.70 -5.05
CA LYS A 145 -19.23 12.21 -6.30
C LYS A 145 -18.32 11.01 -6.10
N ALA A 146 -17.56 11.01 -5.02
CA ALA A 146 -16.62 9.93 -4.70
C ALA A 146 -16.57 9.66 -3.18
N VAL A 147 -16.26 8.41 -2.84
CA VAL A 147 -16.08 7.94 -1.46
C VAL A 147 -14.67 7.39 -1.34
N LEU A 148 -13.89 7.91 -0.39
CA LEU A 148 -12.57 7.39 -0.06
C LEU A 148 -12.68 6.55 1.22
N VAL A 149 -12.24 5.28 1.13
CA VAL A 149 -12.22 4.34 2.24
C VAL A 149 -10.80 3.81 2.42
N THR A 150 -10.30 3.79 3.66
CA THR A 150 -9.06 3.08 4.00
C THR A 150 -9.40 1.66 4.44
N SER A 151 -8.90 0.66 3.72
CA SER A 151 -9.09 -0.76 4.06
C SER A 151 -7.96 -1.61 3.47
N PRO A 152 -7.16 -2.28 4.31
CA PRO A 152 -7.26 -2.30 5.77
C PRO A 152 -6.88 -0.96 6.42
N SER A 153 -7.31 -0.78 7.67
CA SER A 153 -6.74 0.28 8.51
C SER A 153 -5.27 0.01 8.81
N TYR A 154 -4.60 0.94 9.48
CA TYR A 154 -3.22 0.77 9.92
C TYR A 154 -3.05 -0.49 10.78
N GLU A 155 -4.00 -0.73 11.66
CA GLU A 155 -4.03 -1.83 12.62
C GLU A 155 -4.53 -3.17 12.01
N GLY A 156 -4.97 -3.15 10.76
CA GLY A 156 -5.40 -4.35 10.04
C GLY A 156 -6.89 -4.64 10.09
N ILE A 157 -7.72 -3.63 10.41
CA ILE A 157 -9.18 -3.76 10.39
C ILE A 157 -9.68 -3.63 8.94
N VAL A 158 -10.48 -4.59 8.50
CA VAL A 158 -10.93 -4.70 7.11
C VAL A 158 -12.39 -4.31 6.97
N SER A 159 -12.67 -3.38 6.07
CA SER A 159 -14.03 -2.94 5.74
C SER A 159 -14.71 -3.85 4.70
N PRO A 160 -16.03 -4.04 4.73
CA PRO A 160 -16.76 -4.87 3.77
C PRO A 160 -16.92 -4.17 2.41
N ILE A 161 -15.82 -4.04 1.66
CA ILE A 161 -15.70 -3.25 0.43
C ILE A 161 -16.77 -3.61 -0.61
N ARG A 162 -17.14 -4.90 -0.74
CA ARG A 162 -18.20 -5.31 -1.69
C ARG A 162 -19.56 -4.71 -1.34
N GLY A 163 -19.88 -4.62 -0.05
CA GLY A 163 -21.10 -3.98 0.44
C GLY A 163 -21.08 -2.46 0.19
N ILE A 164 -19.95 -1.82 0.51
CA ILE A 164 -19.74 -0.38 0.28
C ILE A 164 -19.85 -0.06 -1.22
N LYS A 165 -19.25 -0.88 -2.10
CA LYS A 165 -19.32 -0.70 -3.56
C LYS A 165 -20.76 -0.70 -4.06
N LYS A 166 -21.61 -1.64 -3.60
CA LYS A 166 -23.03 -1.70 -3.95
C LYS A 166 -23.77 -0.42 -3.56
N VAL A 167 -23.45 0.14 -2.41
CA VAL A 167 -24.03 1.42 -1.96
C VAL A 167 -23.54 2.56 -2.86
N CYS A 168 -22.25 2.65 -3.16
CA CYS A 168 -21.71 3.65 -4.08
C CYS A 168 -22.37 3.58 -5.47
N GLU A 169 -22.55 2.39 -6.03
CA GLU A 169 -23.23 2.15 -7.32
C GLU A 169 -24.68 2.63 -7.29
N LYS A 170 -25.43 2.33 -6.22
CA LYS A 170 -26.81 2.78 -6.04
C LYS A 170 -26.98 4.29 -6.13
N TYR A 171 -25.98 5.05 -5.66
CA TYR A 171 -26.01 6.51 -5.64
C TYR A 171 -25.12 7.17 -6.69
N GLY A 172 -24.53 6.40 -7.61
CA GLY A 172 -23.71 6.92 -8.71
C GLY A 172 -22.38 7.55 -8.27
N ALA A 173 -21.84 7.14 -7.11
CA ALA A 173 -20.58 7.60 -6.58
C ALA A 173 -19.44 6.65 -6.93
N TYR A 174 -18.24 7.18 -7.18
CA TYR A 174 -17.03 6.37 -7.31
C TYR A 174 -16.56 5.88 -5.93
N LEU A 175 -16.08 4.63 -5.88
CA LEU A 175 -15.41 4.10 -4.70
C LEU A 175 -13.89 4.05 -4.92
N ILE A 176 -13.16 4.80 -4.11
CA ILE A 176 -11.69 4.83 -4.07
C ILE A 176 -11.24 4.14 -2.77
N VAL A 177 -10.47 3.07 -2.87
CA VAL A 177 -9.98 2.34 -1.70
C VAL A 177 -8.48 2.54 -1.53
N ASP A 178 -8.10 3.13 -0.42
CA ASP A 178 -6.71 3.14 0.05
C ASP A 178 -6.42 1.78 0.70
N GLU A 179 -5.89 0.87 -0.10
CA GLU A 179 -5.44 -0.47 0.30
C GLU A 179 -3.90 -0.48 0.42
N ALA A 180 -3.30 0.63 0.87
CA ALA A 180 -1.84 0.77 0.95
C ALA A 180 -1.19 -0.34 1.80
N HIS A 181 -1.87 -0.87 2.79
CA HIS A 181 -1.39 -1.95 3.65
C HIS A 181 -1.79 -3.36 3.19
N GLY A 182 -2.58 -3.51 2.11
CA GLY A 182 -3.12 -4.78 1.62
C GLY A 182 -2.45 -5.32 0.35
N ALA A 183 -1.23 -4.89 0.00
CA ALA A 183 -0.60 -5.28 -1.26
C ALA A 183 -0.30 -6.79 -1.41
N LEU A 184 -0.34 -7.58 -0.34
CA LEU A 184 -0.25 -9.04 -0.38
C LEU A 184 -1.59 -9.75 -0.60
N TYR A 185 -2.73 -9.08 -0.36
CA TYR A 185 -4.07 -9.68 -0.42
C TYR A 185 -4.40 -10.39 -1.74
N PRO A 186 -4.02 -9.87 -2.92
CA PRO A 186 -4.30 -10.54 -4.19
C PRO A 186 -3.59 -11.88 -4.37
N PHE A 187 -2.61 -12.22 -3.53
CA PHE A 187 -1.72 -13.36 -3.71
C PHE A 187 -1.93 -14.51 -2.70
N SER A 188 -2.88 -14.39 -1.76
CA SER A 188 -3.21 -15.43 -0.77
C SER A 188 -4.71 -15.44 -0.46
N GLU A 189 -5.28 -16.64 -0.38
CA GLU A 189 -6.66 -16.84 0.10
C GLU A 189 -6.79 -16.80 1.63
N ASN A 190 -5.67 -16.89 2.35
CA ASN A 190 -5.59 -16.80 3.81
C ASN A 190 -5.41 -15.36 4.32
N LEU A 191 -5.38 -14.38 3.41
CA LEU A 191 -5.46 -12.96 3.71
C LEU A 191 -6.86 -12.43 3.38
N PRO A 192 -7.23 -11.25 3.90
CA PRO A 192 -8.48 -10.60 3.55
C PRO A 192 -8.65 -10.42 2.04
N LYS A 193 -9.90 -10.36 1.58
CA LYS A 193 -10.19 -10.15 0.17
C LYS A 193 -9.79 -8.74 -0.27
N SER A 194 -8.94 -8.67 -1.29
CA SER A 194 -8.50 -7.39 -1.86
C SER A 194 -9.65 -6.64 -2.55
N SER A 195 -9.60 -5.32 -2.46
CA SER A 195 -10.50 -4.41 -3.17
C SER A 195 -10.19 -4.26 -4.66
N VAL A 196 -9.05 -4.75 -5.13
CA VAL A 196 -8.50 -4.56 -6.49
C VAL A 196 -9.49 -4.90 -7.61
N LYS A 197 -10.34 -5.92 -7.43
CA LYS A 197 -11.37 -6.32 -8.41
C LYS A 197 -12.78 -5.81 -8.08
N ILE A 198 -12.92 -4.97 -7.05
CA ILE A 198 -14.23 -4.57 -6.52
C ILE A 198 -14.44 -3.06 -6.65
N ALA A 199 -13.48 -2.26 -6.19
CA ALA A 199 -13.56 -0.81 -6.20
C ALA A 199 -13.33 -0.22 -7.59
N ASP A 200 -13.76 1.01 -7.82
CA ASP A 200 -13.44 1.73 -9.05
C ASP A 200 -11.95 2.04 -9.12
N PHE A 201 -11.38 2.43 -7.98
CA PHE A 201 -9.94 2.64 -7.83
C PHE A 201 -9.45 1.97 -6.56
N THR A 202 -8.32 1.28 -6.66
CA THR A 202 -7.60 0.71 -5.50
C THR A 202 -6.15 1.10 -5.55
N ILE A 203 -5.62 1.57 -4.43
CA ILE A 203 -4.23 2.00 -4.32
C ILE A 203 -3.49 1.10 -3.33
N GLN A 204 -2.38 0.49 -3.76
CA GLN A 204 -1.56 -0.40 -2.94
C GLN A 204 -0.13 0.10 -2.86
N SER A 205 0.47 0.10 -1.65
CA SER A 205 1.90 0.37 -1.44
C SER A 205 2.69 -0.94 -1.42
N LEU A 206 3.56 -1.14 -2.42
CA LEU A 206 4.38 -2.35 -2.47
C LEU A 206 5.47 -2.36 -1.39
N HIS A 207 5.98 -1.18 -1.00
CA HIS A 207 7.04 -1.05 -0.02
C HIS A 207 6.62 -1.40 1.41
N LYS A 208 5.32 -1.37 1.75
CA LYS A 208 4.85 -1.64 3.12
C LYS A 208 4.87 -3.14 3.45
N THR A 209 4.18 -3.96 2.68
CA THR A 209 4.05 -5.41 2.98
C THR A 209 4.61 -6.31 1.88
N ALA A 210 4.68 -5.83 0.66
CA ALA A 210 4.96 -6.66 -0.53
C ALA A 210 6.44 -6.71 -0.94
N GLY A 211 7.36 -6.04 -0.20
CA GLY A 211 8.80 -6.10 -0.44
C GLY A 211 9.31 -5.21 -1.57
N GLY A 212 8.52 -4.25 -2.04
CA GLY A 212 8.96 -3.22 -2.98
C GLY A 212 9.94 -2.22 -2.35
N LEU A 213 10.73 -1.53 -3.18
CA LEU A 213 11.54 -0.41 -2.71
C LEU A 213 10.64 0.78 -2.33
N ASN A 214 11.02 1.53 -1.30
CA ASN A 214 10.33 2.76 -0.95
C ASN A 214 10.64 3.86 -1.99
N PRO A 215 9.63 4.62 -2.48
CA PRO A 215 8.20 4.59 -2.22
C PRO A 215 7.36 4.00 -3.39
N THR A 216 7.53 2.73 -3.70
CA THR A 216 6.80 2.08 -4.79
C THR A 216 5.35 1.74 -4.44
N ALA A 217 4.43 1.98 -5.39
CA ALA A 217 3.02 1.71 -5.23
C ALA A 217 2.33 1.39 -6.57
N LEU A 218 1.05 1.03 -6.53
CA LEU A 218 0.19 0.76 -7.67
C LEU A 218 -1.13 1.52 -7.55
N LEU A 219 -1.63 2.00 -8.68
CA LEU A 219 -3.02 2.45 -8.84
C LEU A 219 -3.72 1.49 -9.80
N HIS A 220 -4.73 0.81 -9.31
CA HIS A 220 -5.63 -0.06 -10.07
C HIS A 220 -6.92 0.70 -10.38
N CYS A 221 -7.41 0.58 -11.62
CA CYS A 221 -8.66 1.18 -12.06
C CYS A 221 -9.54 0.11 -12.73
N ASN A 222 -10.84 0.09 -12.40
CA ASN A 222 -11.85 -0.80 -12.97
C ASN A 222 -13.02 -0.07 -13.64
N CYS A 223 -13.06 1.26 -13.60
CA CYS A 223 -14.06 2.08 -14.27
C CYS A 223 -13.56 2.61 -15.64
N GLU A 224 -14.39 3.35 -16.36
CA GLU A 224 -14.05 3.90 -17.69
C GLU A 224 -13.22 5.19 -17.62
N VAL A 225 -12.76 5.58 -16.42
CA VAL A 225 -11.96 6.79 -16.21
C VAL A 225 -10.51 6.53 -16.61
N ASP A 226 -9.96 7.39 -17.48
CA ASP A 226 -8.52 7.38 -17.77
C ASP A 226 -7.75 8.15 -16.67
N VAL A 227 -6.90 7.45 -15.93
CA VAL A 227 -6.08 8.03 -14.87
C VAL A 227 -4.78 8.66 -15.36
N LYS A 228 -4.37 8.40 -16.61
CA LYS A 228 -3.09 8.85 -17.14
C LYS A 228 -2.93 10.38 -17.19
N PRO A 229 -3.93 11.17 -17.60
CA PRO A 229 -3.81 12.63 -17.58
C PRO A 229 -3.53 13.17 -16.17
N ALA A 230 -4.26 12.69 -15.16
CA ALA A 230 -4.05 13.10 -13.77
C ALA A 230 -2.66 12.67 -13.24
N LEU A 231 -2.23 11.44 -13.52
CA LEU A 231 -0.92 10.97 -13.13
C LEU A 231 0.21 11.78 -13.77
N ARG A 232 0.08 12.21 -15.03
CA ARG A 232 1.07 13.07 -15.70
C ARG A 232 1.21 14.44 -15.04
N MET A 233 0.16 14.96 -14.40
CA MET A 233 0.20 16.25 -13.71
C MET A 233 0.98 16.21 -12.40
N ILE A 234 1.05 15.05 -11.76
CA ILE A 234 1.62 14.91 -10.42
C ILE A 234 2.93 14.10 -10.37
N ASN A 235 3.22 13.34 -11.42
CA ASN A 235 4.46 12.56 -11.51
C ASN A 235 5.55 13.36 -12.20
N THR A 236 6.80 13.05 -11.85
CA THR A 236 7.97 13.57 -12.59
C THR A 236 8.02 13.02 -14.01
N THR A 237 8.55 13.81 -14.95
CA THR A 237 8.85 13.38 -16.32
C THR A 237 10.13 12.54 -16.42
N SER A 238 10.90 12.45 -15.34
CA SER A 238 12.13 11.65 -15.22
C SER A 238 12.02 10.64 -14.08
N PRO A 239 11.18 9.61 -14.21
CA PRO A 239 10.95 8.64 -13.12
C PRO A 239 12.19 7.78 -12.89
N SER A 240 12.35 7.33 -11.64
CA SER A 240 13.44 6.39 -11.30
C SER A 240 13.19 5.02 -11.94
N TYR A 241 13.97 4.66 -12.94
CA TYR A 241 13.89 3.35 -13.59
C TYR A 241 14.23 2.18 -12.67
N PRO A 242 15.16 2.27 -11.72
CA PRO A 242 15.33 1.26 -10.68
C PRO A 242 14.06 0.97 -9.88
N LEU A 243 13.30 2.01 -9.53
CA LEU A 243 12.02 1.84 -8.83
C LEU A 243 10.97 1.16 -9.72
N LEU A 244 10.82 1.60 -10.97
CA LEU A 244 9.91 0.97 -11.94
C LEU A 244 10.24 -0.51 -12.17
N ALA A 245 11.51 -0.85 -12.35
CA ALA A 245 11.97 -2.23 -12.50
C ALA A 245 11.77 -3.06 -11.22
N SER A 246 11.91 -2.44 -10.05
CA SER A 246 11.59 -3.05 -8.75
C SER A 246 10.11 -3.43 -8.66
N ILE A 247 9.20 -2.55 -9.09
CA ILE A 247 7.75 -2.82 -9.14
C ILE A 247 7.48 -4.05 -10.03
N GLU A 248 7.95 -4.04 -11.27
CA GLU A 248 7.74 -5.17 -12.19
C GLU A 248 8.24 -6.49 -11.61
N LYS A 249 9.46 -6.48 -11.08
CA LYS A 249 10.08 -7.68 -10.50
C LYS A 249 9.33 -8.17 -9.28
N ASN A 250 8.90 -7.27 -8.42
CA ASN A 250 8.15 -7.58 -7.20
C ASN A 250 6.81 -8.25 -7.52
N ILE A 251 6.01 -7.67 -8.41
CA ILE A 251 4.72 -8.25 -8.83
C ILE A 251 4.91 -9.65 -9.44
N ASN A 252 5.90 -9.81 -10.33
CA ASN A 252 6.19 -11.11 -10.93
C ASN A 252 6.60 -12.15 -9.88
N TYR A 253 7.35 -11.74 -8.87
CA TYR A 253 7.74 -12.61 -7.77
C TYR A 253 6.55 -13.04 -6.92
N LEU A 254 5.73 -12.10 -6.47
CA LEU A 254 4.53 -12.39 -5.65
C LEU A 254 3.55 -13.31 -6.39
N ASN A 255 3.41 -13.14 -7.70
CA ASN A 255 2.54 -14.01 -8.53
C ASN A 255 3.15 -15.38 -8.84
N SER A 256 4.43 -15.62 -8.55
CA SER A 256 5.06 -16.93 -8.75
C SER A 256 4.65 -17.93 -7.66
N GLN A 257 4.80 -19.24 -7.95
CA GLN A 257 4.59 -20.29 -6.95
C GLN A 257 5.48 -20.10 -5.71
N LYS A 258 6.71 -19.62 -5.91
CA LYS A 258 7.64 -19.35 -4.80
C LYS A 258 7.13 -18.21 -3.93
N GLY A 259 6.76 -17.08 -4.53
CA GLY A 259 6.22 -15.93 -3.79
C GLY A 259 4.97 -16.27 -3.01
N ARG A 260 4.01 -16.97 -3.63
CA ARG A 260 2.80 -17.44 -2.94
C ARG A 260 3.10 -18.36 -1.76
N ARG A 261 4.01 -19.33 -1.93
CA ARG A 261 4.45 -20.20 -0.82
C ARG A 261 5.09 -19.43 0.32
N GLU A 262 5.90 -18.41 0.03
CA GLU A 262 6.51 -17.58 1.08
C GLU A 262 5.48 -16.75 1.85
N ILE A 263 4.43 -16.26 1.17
CA ILE A 263 3.30 -15.59 1.84
C ILE A 263 2.59 -16.55 2.79
N GLU A 264 2.26 -17.78 2.34
CA GLU A 264 1.61 -18.79 3.18
C GLU A 264 2.47 -19.18 4.38
N THR A 265 3.78 -19.32 4.18
CA THR A 265 4.73 -19.60 5.25
C THR A 265 4.74 -18.47 6.27
N LEU A 266 4.80 -17.22 5.83
CA LEU A 266 4.74 -16.05 6.71
C LEU A 266 3.47 -16.05 7.56
N ILE A 267 2.31 -16.26 6.94
CA ILE A 267 1.00 -16.30 7.64
C ILE A 267 1.00 -17.41 8.70
N SER A 268 1.47 -18.60 8.34
CA SER A 268 1.55 -19.75 9.27
C SER A 268 2.48 -19.48 10.45
N GLU A 269 3.65 -18.89 10.20
CA GLU A 269 4.62 -18.56 11.26
C GLU A 269 4.09 -17.46 12.20
N ILE A 270 3.37 -16.46 11.69
CA ILE A 270 2.72 -15.43 12.51
C ILE A 270 1.60 -16.04 13.36
N LYS A 271 0.79 -16.92 12.78
CA LYS A 271 -0.26 -17.65 13.53
C LYS A 271 0.35 -18.44 14.69
N THR A 272 1.39 -19.23 14.43
CA THR A 272 2.11 -19.99 15.45
C THR A 272 2.68 -19.07 16.54
N LEU A 273 3.25 -17.91 16.17
CA LEU A 273 3.72 -16.92 17.14
C LEU A 273 2.61 -16.47 18.07
N LYS A 274 1.45 -16.09 17.52
CA LYS A 274 0.29 -15.64 18.32
C LYS A 274 -0.21 -16.73 19.27
N GLU A 275 -0.31 -17.96 18.79
CA GLU A 275 -0.74 -19.12 19.59
C GLU A 275 0.23 -19.43 20.75
N GLU A 276 1.53 -19.28 20.52
CA GLU A 276 2.55 -19.55 21.52
C GLU A 276 2.77 -18.42 22.54
N CYS A 277 2.30 -17.21 22.28
CA CYS A 277 2.41 -16.06 23.18
C CYS A 277 1.12 -15.83 23.98
N GLY A 278 0.67 -16.85 24.74
CA GLY A 278 -0.58 -16.82 25.50
C GLY A 278 -0.61 -15.83 26.67
N ASN A 279 0.50 -15.16 26.99
CA ASN A 279 0.57 -14.04 27.92
C ASN A 279 0.21 -12.69 27.29
N CYS A 280 -0.06 -12.66 25.99
CA CYS A 280 -0.46 -11.48 25.24
C CYS A 280 -1.83 -11.70 24.57
N GLU A 281 -2.53 -10.61 24.29
CA GLU A 281 -3.73 -10.61 23.47
C GLU A 281 -3.41 -10.05 22.09
N PHE A 282 -4.09 -10.59 21.06
CA PHE A 282 -3.90 -10.18 19.66
C PHE A 282 -5.25 -9.86 19.02
N PHE A 283 -5.26 -8.87 18.12
CA PHE A 283 -6.48 -8.44 17.46
C PHE A 283 -6.23 -8.12 15.97
N GLY A 284 -7.31 -8.13 15.18
CA GLY A 284 -7.32 -7.70 13.78
C GLY A 284 -7.54 -8.83 12.78
N ASP A 285 -8.03 -8.45 11.60
CA ASP A 285 -8.41 -9.37 10.51
C ASP A 285 -7.22 -9.72 9.61
N ASP A 286 -6.18 -8.88 9.61
CA ASP A 286 -5.02 -9.02 8.74
C ASP A 286 -3.88 -9.74 9.46
N ALA A 287 -3.56 -10.95 9.00
CA ALA A 287 -2.47 -11.75 9.57
C ALA A 287 -1.10 -11.05 9.50
N THR A 288 -0.90 -10.13 8.56
CA THR A 288 0.37 -9.39 8.43
C THR A 288 0.53 -8.27 9.46
N LYS A 289 -0.48 -8.01 10.27
CA LYS A 289 -0.46 -7.08 11.40
C LYS A 289 -0.45 -7.86 12.71
N ILE A 290 0.56 -7.62 13.52
CA ILE A 290 0.61 -8.16 14.88
C ILE A 290 0.24 -6.99 15.80
N LEU A 291 -1.06 -6.71 15.93
CA LEU A 291 -1.57 -5.80 16.96
C LEU A 291 -1.61 -6.58 18.27
N VAL A 292 -0.86 -6.14 19.25
CA VAL A 292 -0.61 -6.87 20.50
C VAL A 292 -0.81 -5.98 21.71
N LYS A 293 -1.38 -6.57 22.75
CA LYS A 293 -1.61 -6.01 24.07
C LYS A 293 -1.01 -6.93 25.13
N HIS A 294 -0.46 -6.37 26.20
CA HIS A 294 0.02 -7.13 27.35
C HIS A 294 -0.79 -6.72 28.59
N PRO A 295 -1.24 -7.65 29.46
CA PRO A 295 -2.13 -7.33 30.57
C PRO A 295 -1.51 -6.37 31.61
N ASN A 296 -0.17 -6.36 31.73
CA ASN A 296 0.55 -5.59 32.75
C ASN A 296 1.12 -4.25 32.23
N TYR A 297 1.01 -3.94 30.93
CA TYR A 297 1.65 -2.77 30.33
C TYR A 297 0.71 -2.03 29.38
N THR A 298 0.83 -0.72 29.36
CA THR A 298 0.24 0.10 28.29
C THR A 298 0.91 -0.20 26.95
N GLY A 299 0.33 0.27 25.84
CA GLY A 299 0.96 0.12 24.54
C GLY A 299 2.33 0.79 24.46
N GLU A 300 2.43 2.02 25.02
CA GLU A 300 3.67 2.77 25.09
C GLU A 300 4.76 2.04 25.90
N GLU A 301 4.43 1.55 27.08
CA GLU A 301 5.38 0.78 27.92
C GLU A 301 5.82 -0.51 27.22
N LEU A 302 4.90 -1.21 26.54
CA LEU A 302 5.23 -2.41 25.77
C LEU A 302 6.19 -2.08 24.62
N SER A 303 5.94 -0.98 23.88
CA SER A 303 6.81 -0.50 22.81
C SER A 303 8.21 -0.16 23.33
N GLU A 304 8.32 0.59 24.42
CA GLU A 304 9.60 0.93 25.07
C GLU A 304 10.37 -0.31 25.52
N ILE A 305 9.69 -1.29 26.14
CA ILE A 305 10.31 -2.57 26.54
C ILE A 305 10.84 -3.31 25.32
N LEU A 306 10.07 -3.39 24.23
CA LEU A 306 10.49 -4.04 22.99
C LEU A 306 11.71 -3.34 22.39
N TYR A 307 11.70 -2.02 22.36
CA TYR A 307 12.79 -1.21 21.81
C TYR A 307 14.07 -1.31 22.66
N ASP A 308 14.01 -0.97 23.94
CA ASP A 308 15.17 -0.83 24.80
C ASP A 308 15.78 -2.18 25.22
N LYS A 309 14.93 -3.13 25.62
CA LYS A 309 15.40 -4.41 26.17
C LYS A 309 15.64 -5.46 25.10
N TYR A 310 14.82 -5.49 24.05
CA TYR A 310 14.88 -6.51 23.02
C TYR A 310 15.38 -6.01 21.66
N ASN A 311 15.60 -4.68 21.52
CA ASN A 311 16.01 -4.01 20.29
C ASN A 311 15.08 -4.39 19.12
N ILE A 312 13.78 -4.28 19.37
CA ILE A 312 12.69 -4.49 18.41
C ILE A 312 11.91 -3.20 18.30
N GLU A 313 11.89 -2.62 17.11
CA GLU A 313 11.12 -1.42 16.78
C GLU A 313 9.76 -1.83 16.19
N ASP A 314 8.68 -1.28 16.74
CA ASP A 314 7.32 -1.44 16.25
C ASP A 314 6.98 -0.40 15.18
N GLU A 315 5.86 -0.58 14.50
CA GLU A 315 5.42 0.34 13.44
C GLU A 315 4.54 1.46 13.99
N ARG A 316 3.73 1.16 15.01
CA ARG A 316 2.80 2.12 15.59
C ARG A 316 2.32 1.68 16.96
N THR A 317 2.24 2.64 17.86
CA THR A 317 1.78 2.43 19.24
C THR A 317 0.67 3.42 19.62
N ASN A 318 -0.26 2.99 20.47
CA ASN A 318 -1.26 3.79 21.14
C ASN A 318 -1.28 3.45 22.64
N THR A 319 -2.20 4.03 23.40
CA THR A 319 -2.25 3.83 24.88
C THR A 319 -2.52 2.39 25.30
N LYS A 320 -3.13 1.56 24.47
CA LYS A 320 -3.56 0.20 24.82
C LYS A 320 -2.75 -0.90 24.16
N SER A 321 -2.21 -0.64 22.97
CA SER A 321 -1.60 -1.67 22.14
C SER A 321 -0.44 -1.15 21.31
N THR A 322 0.44 -2.05 20.88
CA THR A 322 1.45 -1.77 19.87
C THR A 322 1.28 -2.68 18.66
N MET A 323 1.66 -2.21 17.48
CA MET A 323 1.50 -2.91 16.22
C MET A 323 2.84 -3.11 15.51
N LEU A 324 3.14 -4.37 15.21
CA LEU A 324 4.30 -4.74 14.41
C LEU A 324 3.85 -5.14 13.01
N LEU A 325 4.44 -4.49 12.01
CA LEU A 325 4.14 -4.71 10.60
C LEU A 325 4.98 -5.85 10.04
N CYS A 326 4.31 -6.88 9.54
CA CYS A 326 4.94 -7.99 8.84
C CYS A 326 4.70 -7.90 7.33
N GLY A 327 5.71 -8.21 6.56
CA GLY A 327 5.63 -8.28 5.10
C GLY A 327 6.45 -9.44 4.58
N ILE A 328 6.51 -9.60 3.26
CA ILE A 328 7.20 -10.73 2.60
C ILE A 328 8.70 -10.84 2.98
N GLY A 329 9.31 -9.76 3.47
CA GLY A 329 10.70 -9.74 3.97
C GLY A 329 10.83 -10.10 5.46
N THR A 330 9.73 -10.36 6.18
CA THR A 330 9.76 -10.79 7.58
C THR A 330 10.06 -12.27 7.62
N ASN A 331 11.28 -12.61 8.02
CA ASN A 331 11.76 -13.99 8.06
C ASN A 331 11.55 -14.64 9.44
N LYS A 332 11.74 -15.97 9.49
CA LYS A 332 11.61 -16.77 10.70
C LYS A 332 12.48 -16.28 11.87
N ALA A 333 13.70 -15.79 11.59
CA ALA A 333 14.58 -15.27 12.65
C ALA A 333 13.97 -14.05 13.35
N LYS A 334 13.39 -13.12 12.61
CA LYS A 334 12.68 -11.95 13.15
C LYS A 334 11.49 -12.37 14.00
N LEU A 335 10.66 -13.29 13.50
CA LEU A 335 9.49 -13.79 14.23
C LEU A 335 9.88 -14.57 15.49
N THR A 336 10.95 -15.39 15.42
CA THR A 336 11.47 -16.09 16.60
C THR A 336 11.96 -15.11 17.67
N ARG A 337 12.67 -14.04 17.27
CA ARG A 337 13.11 -12.99 18.18
C ARG A 337 11.94 -12.27 18.84
N LEU A 338 10.93 -11.89 18.06
CA LEU A 338 9.71 -11.25 18.58
C LEU A 338 9.00 -12.18 19.57
N LYS A 339 8.81 -13.46 19.21
CA LYS A 339 8.21 -14.47 20.10
C LYS A 339 8.94 -14.59 21.44
N GLN A 340 10.29 -14.67 21.39
CA GLN A 340 11.10 -14.74 22.61
C GLN A 340 10.95 -13.48 23.48
N ALA A 341 10.89 -12.30 22.84
CA ALA A 341 10.65 -11.03 23.54
C ALA A 341 9.29 -11.03 24.24
N LEU A 342 8.21 -11.29 23.50
CA LEU A 342 6.86 -11.30 24.08
C LEU A 342 6.68 -12.32 25.20
N LYS A 343 7.23 -13.54 25.06
CA LYS A 343 7.22 -14.56 26.15
C LYS A 343 8.09 -14.20 27.35
N GLY A 344 9.10 -13.38 27.17
CA GLY A 344 10.01 -12.93 28.23
C GLY A 344 9.54 -11.71 29.01
N ILE A 345 8.51 -11.03 28.55
CA ILE A 345 7.82 -9.93 29.27
C ILE A 345 6.86 -10.55 30.28
N LYS A 346 7.03 -10.19 31.57
CA LYS A 346 6.27 -10.76 32.71
C LYS A 346 5.23 -9.78 33.22
#